data_0e7aff82bd7b6c9904db55a075d19aea
#
_entry.id   0e7aff82bd7b6c9904db55a075d19aea
#
_cell.length_a   1.000
_cell.length_b   1.000
_cell.length_c   1.000
_cell.angle_alpha   90.00
_cell.angle_beta   90.00
_cell.angle_gamma   90.00
#
_symmetry.space_group_name_H-M   'P 1'
#
loop_
_entity.id
_entity.type
_entity.pdbx_description
1 polymer ?
#
loop_
_entity_poly.entity_id
_entity_poly.type
_entity_poly.pdbx_seq_one_letter_code
_entity_poly.pdbx_strand_id
1 'polypeptide(L)'
;SWDGSRESEFDQFVAAWMNYFTVPGLAIAIVEDNEIAYHQVYGVSNFATQSPVTKETIFEAASITKIVFAFAVMRLVEQDIIDLDRPLYEYLAFEELEHDERYRLMTARHVLTPQTGLPNWRSGDLELAFTPGEGHGYSGEGIEYLKRVVVEITGKPIEEILLEEVQTPMGFEQRTYFSDNEALRATVATGHSIERPNTVRIPRNPG
;
A
#
# COMPACT_ATOMS: atom_id res chain seq x y z
N SER A 1 6.75 -13.13 -25.56
CA SER A 1 5.63 -13.75 -24.83
C SER A 1 6.13 -14.91 -23.98
N TRP A 2 5.46 -15.13 -22.86
CA TRP A 2 5.71 -16.29 -22.00
C TRP A 2 5.06 -17.53 -22.62
N ASP A 3 5.88 -18.49 -23.06
CA ASP A 3 5.39 -19.71 -23.73
C ASP A 3 5.50 -20.98 -22.87
N GLY A 4 5.95 -20.84 -21.61
CA GLY A 4 6.13 -21.96 -20.68
C GLY A 4 7.32 -22.88 -20.99
N SER A 5 7.94 -22.79 -22.17
CA SER A 5 9.04 -23.66 -22.57
C SER A 5 10.30 -23.52 -21.69
N ARG A 6 10.41 -22.38 -21.01
CA ARG A 6 11.55 -22.03 -20.13
C ARG A 6 11.16 -21.98 -18.66
N GLU A 7 10.03 -22.51 -18.28
CA GLU A 7 9.53 -22.47 -16.90
C GLU A 7 10.55 -23.09 -15.91
N SER A 8 11.10 -24.25 -16.22
CA SER A 8 12.10 -24.90 -15.36
C SER A 8 13.41 -24.11 -15.25
N GLU A 9 13.85 -23.43 -16.31
CA GLU A 9 15.04 -22.57 -16.27
C GLU A 9 14.75 -21.32 -15.40
N PHE A 10 13.54 -20.78 -15.50
CA PHE A 10 13.11 -19.64 -14.70
C PHE A 10 13.02 -20.01 -13.21
N ASP A 11 12.44 -21.16 -12.89
CA ASP A 11 12.39 -21.68 -11.50
C ASP A 11 13.78 -21.84 -10.90
N GLN A 12 14.73 -22.39 -11.65
CA GLN A 12 16.11 -22.50 -11.20
C GLN A 12 16.78 -21.15 -11.01
N PHE A 13 16.53 -20.21 -11.90
CA PHE A 13 17.00 -18.83 -11.78
C PHE A 13 16.45 -18.18 -10.51
N VAL A 14 15.14 -18.26 -10.27
CA VAL A 14 14.48 -17.72 -9.06
C VAL A 14 15.09 -18.34 -7.80
N ALA A 15 15.22 -19.66 -7.75
CA ALA A 15 15.79 -20.36 -6.61
C ALA A 15 17.24 -19.92 -6.31
N ALA A 16 18.06 -19.73 -7.36
CA ALA A 16 19.44 -19.25 -7.23
C ALA A 16 19.49 -17.83 -6.64
N TRP A 17 18.62 -16.92 -7.11
CA TRP A 17 18.55 -15.55 -6.62
C TRP A 17 17.99 -15.46 -5.20
N MET A 18 16.98 -16.25 -4.87
CA MET A 18 16.46 -16.35 -3.51
C MET A 18 17.56 -16.78 -2.53
N ASN A 19 18.35 -17.78 -2.91
CA ASN A 19 19.48 -18.23 -2.09
C ASN A 19 20.57 -17.15 -1.97
N TYR A 20 20.93 -16.49 -3.07
CA TYR A 20 21.95 -15.43 -3.08
C TYR A 20 21.57 -14.24 -2.20
N PHE A 21 20.32 -13.78 -2.27
CA PHE A 21 19.83 -12.66 -1.47
C PHE A 21 19.21 -13.07 -0.12
N THR A 22 19.22 -14.34 0.22
CA THR A 22 18.64 -14.86 1.46
C THR A 22 17.14 -14.50 1.59
N VAL A 23 16.40 -14.59 0.47
CA VAL A 23 14.95 -14.36 0.44
C VAL A 23 14.22 -15.63 0.89
N PRO A 24 13.52 -15.63 2.04
CA PRO A 24 12.95 -16.86 2.59
C PRO A 24 11.74 -17.35 1.81
N GLY A 25 10.92 -16.45 1.26
CA GLY A 25 9.72 -16.80 0.54
C GLY A 25 9.34 -15.76 -0.51
N LEU A 26 8.72 -16.20 -1.60
CA LEU A 26 8.41 -15.38 -2.76
C LEU A 26 7.14 -15.91 -3.45
N ALA A 27 6.33 -14.99 -3.99
CA ALA A 27 5.29 -15.28 -4.96
C ALA A 27 5.53 -14.44 -6.21
N ILE A 28 5.41 -15.05 -7.39
CA ILE A 28 5.58 -14.39 -8.69
C ILE A 28 4.34 -14.65 -9.53
N ALA A 29 3.80 -13.59 -10.13
CA ALA A 29 2.82 -13.68 -11.21
C ALA A 29 3.34 -12.90 -12.42
N ILE A 30 3.22 -13.50 -13.60
CA ILE A 30 3.46 -12.83 -14.89
C ILE A 30 2.11 -12.72 -15.57
N VAL A 31 1.76 -11.50 -15.94
CA VAL A 31 0.52 -11.19 -16.67
C VAL A 31 0.90 -10.83 -18.09
N GLU A 32 0.27 -11.47 -19.06
CA GLU A 32 0.41 -11.22 -20.49
C GLU A 32 -0.98 -11.26 -21.13
N ASP A 33 -1.28 -10.29 -21.98
CA ASP A 33 -2.58 -10.16 -22.66
C ASP A 33 -3.81 -10.20 -21.70
N ASN A 34 -3.68 -9.58 -20.52
CA ASN A 34 -4.66 -9.56 -19.43
C ASN A 34 -4.96 -10.94 -18.79
N GLU A 35 -4.13 -11.94 -19.03
CA GLU A 35 -4.23 -13.26 -18.40
C GLU A 35 -2.98 -13.57 -17.56
N ILE A 36 -3.16 -14.39 -16.52
CA ILE A 36 -2.02 -14.86 -15.72
C ILE A 36 -1.33 -15.98 -16.52
N ALA A 37 -0.23 -15.61 -17.18
CA ALA A 37 0.59 -16.53 -17.96
C ALA A 37 1.48 -17.44 -17.09
N TYR A 38 1.84 -16.95 -15.88
CA TYR A 38 2.65 -17.72 -14.94
C TYR A 38 2.33 -17.29 -13.52
N HIS A 39 2.18 -18.26 -12.60
CA HIS A 39 1.99 -18.00 -11.18
C HIS A 39 2.64 -19.12 -10.36
N GLN A 40 3.74 -18.78 -9.70
CA GLN A 40 4.47 -19.71 -8.85
C GLN A 40 4.80 -19.11 -7.49
N VAL A 41 4.96 -19.98 -6.50
CA VAL A 41 5.30 -19.65 -5.13
C VAL A 41 6.50 -20.47 -4.68
N TYR A 42 7.38 -19.88 -3.85
CA TYR A 42 8.66 -20.46 -3.48
C TYR A 42 8.95 -20.24 -2.00
N GLY A 43 9.67 -21.20 -1.39
CA GLY A 43 10.22 -21.07 -0.07
C GLY A 43 9.19 -21.08 1.06
N VAL A 44 9.46 -20.33 2.13
CA VAL A 44 8.67 -20.35 3.37
C VAL A 44 8.08 -18.99 3.67
N SER A 45 6.83 -18.98 4.13
CA SER A 45 6.11 -17.80 4.60
C SER A 45 6.54 -17.38 6.01
N ASN A 46 7.11 -18.31 6.76
CA ASN A 46 7.67 -18.08 8.09
C ASN A 46 8.93 -18.92 8.27
N PHE A 47 10.07 -18.26 8.43
CA PHE A 47 11.36 -18.93 8.55
C PHE A 47 11.50 -19.71 9.87
N ALA A 48 10.91 -19.22 10.97
CA ALA A 48 11.02 -19.88 12.26
C ALA A 48 10.23 -21.20 12.34
N THR A 49 9.06 -21.25 11.71
CA THR A 49 8.19 -22.44 11.68
C THR A 49 8.39 -23.31 10.46
N GLN A 50 9.14 -22.83 9.45
CA GLN A 50 9.32 -23.47 8.14
C GLN A 50 7.97 -23.71 7.40
N SER A 51 6.96 -22.89 7.69
CA SER A 51 5.68 -22.95 6.99
C SER A 51 5.87 -22.57 5.52
N PRO A 52 5.42 -23.36 4.55
CA PRO A 52 5.64 -23.05 3.13
C PRO A 52 4.84 -21.83 2.67
N VAL A 53 5.33 -21.13 1.66
CA VAL A 53 4.49 -20.22 0.88
C VAL A 53 3.52 -21.04 0.05
N THR A 54 2.25 -20.66 0.06
CA THR A 54 1.20 -21.25 -0.77
C THR A 54 0.57 -20.18 -1.66
N LYS A 55 -0.28 -20.56 -2.60
CA LYS A 55 -1.04 -19.62 -3.43
C LYS A 55 -2.04 -18.77 -2.62
N GLU A 56 -2.36 -19.21 -1.42
CA GLU A 56 -3.23 -18.51 -0.45
C GLU A 56 -2.44 -17.61 0.51
N THR A 57 -1.10 -17.65 0.47
CA THR A 57 -0.26 -16.80 1.34
C THR A 57 -0.47 -15.34 0.96
N ILE A 58 -0.77 -14.52 1.97
CA ILE A 58 -0.97 -13.09 1.85
C ILE A 58 0.35 -12.38 2.17
N PHE A 59 0.80 -11.52 1.30
CA PHE A 59 1.96 -10.66 1.51
C PHE A 59 1.51 -9.23 1.81
N GLU A 60 2.16 -8.60 2.77
CA GLU A 60 1.93 -7.20 3.08
C GLU A 60 2.38 -6.31 1.92
N ALA A 61 1.45 -5.57 1.33
CA ALA A 61 1.71 -4.68 0.20
C ALA A 61 2.37 -3.35 0.62
N ALA A 62 2.34 -3.02 1.91
CA ALA A 62 2.91 -1.78 2.45
C ALA A 62 2.56 -0.56 1.60
N SER A 63 3.54 0.19 1.10
CA SER A 63 3.33 1.42 0.32
C SER A 63 2.71 1.22 -1.07
N ILE A 64 2.60 -0.01 -1.58
CA ILE A 64 1.82 -0.29 -2.79
C ILE A 64 0.33 0.04 -2.55
N THR A 65 -0.15 -0.06 -1.32
CA THR A 65 -1.49 0.35 -0.92
C THR A 65 -1.80 1.82 -1.29
N LYS A 66 -0.80 2.71 -1.36
CA LYS A 66 -0.99 4.09 -1.79
C LYS A 66 -1.50 4.21 -3.23
N ILE A 67 -1.09 3.31 -4.12
CA ILE A 67 -1.56 3.26 -5.52
C ILE A 67 -3.04 2.88 -5.53
N VAL A 68 -3.42 1.90 -4.72
CA VAL A 68 -4.82 1.45 -4.59
C VAL A 68 -5.69 2.57 -4.01
N PHE A 69 -5.19 3.25 -2.97
CA PHE A 69 -5.88 4.40 -2.38
C PHE A 69 -5.99 5.56 -3.38
N ALA A 70 -4.94 5.87 -4.14
CA ALA A 70 -4.99 6.89 -5.19
C ALA A 70 -6.06 6.57 -6.25
N PHE A 71 -6.20 5.31 -6.63
CA PHE A 71 -7.26 4.88 -7.54
C PHE A 71 -8.65 5.12 -6.92
N ALA A 72 -8.87 4.76 -5.65
CA ALA A 72 -10.13 5.04 -4.95
C ALA A 72 -10.44 6.55 -4.93
N VAL A 73 -9.44 7.40 -4.61
CA VAL A 73 -9.61 8.86 -4.63
C VAL A 73 -10.02 9.35 -6.03
N MET A 74 -9.40 8.84 -7.10
CA MET A 74 -9.76 9.21 -8.48
C MET A 74 -11.18 8.77 -8.84
N ARG A 75 -11.66 7.65 -8.31
CA ARG A 75 -13.06 7.23 -8.46
C ARG A 75 -14.02 8.20 -7.75
N LEU A 76 -13.65 8.66 -6.55
CA LEU A 76 -14.42 9.67 -5.83
C LEU A 76 -14.42 11.04 -6.55
N VAL A 77 -13.32 11.37 -7.24
CA VAL A 77 -13.25 12.56 -8.11
C VAL A 77 -14.22 12.42 -9.29
N GLU A 78 -14.24 11.26 -9.96
CA GLU A 78 -15.16 10.99 -11.07
C GLU A 78 -16.64 11.12 -10.65
N GLN A 79 -16.94 10.88 -9.37
CA GLN A 79 -18.27 10.99 -8.77
C GLN A 79 -18.58 12.38 -8.21
N ASP A 80 -17.70 13.37 -8.40
CA ASP A 80 -17.80 14.73 -7.85
C ASP A 80 -17.89 14.78 -6.30
N ILE A 81 -17.41 13.73 -5.61
CA ILE A 81 -17.38 13.65 -4.14
C ILE A 81 -16.20 14.45 -3.56
N ILE A 82 -15.06 14.44 -4.23
CA ILE A 82 -13.88 15.21 -3.89
C ILE A 82 -13.32 15.92 -5.12
N ASP A 83 -12.91 17.18 -4.97
CA ASP A 83 -12.20 17.95 -6.00
C ASP A 83 -10.69 17.87 -5.74
N LEU A 84 -9.90 17.47 -6.77
CA LEU A 84 -8.45 17.35 -6.67
C LEU A 84 -7.74 18.65 -6.29
N ASP A 85 -8.29 19.79 -6.66
CA ASP A 85 -7.66 21.10 -6.55
C ASP A 85 -8.27 21.97 -5.44
N ARG A 86 -9.35 21.52 -4.82
CA ARG A 86 -9.91 22.17 -3.64
C ARG A 86 -9.01 21.93 -2.43
N PRO A 87 -8.69 22.99 -1.64
CA PRO A 87 -7.91 22.84 -0.42
C PRO A 87 -8.52 21.84 0.57
N LEU A 88 -7.71 20.91 1.05
CA LEU A 88 -8.18 19.83 1.94
C LEU A 88 -8.74 20.35 3.26
N TYR A 89 -8.22 21.47 3.77
CA TYR A 89 -8.71 22.06 5.03
C TYR A 89 -10.17 22.51 4.95
N GLU A 90 -10.69 22.76 3.75
CA GLU A 90 -12.12 23.09 3.55
C GLU A 90 -13.05 21.90 3.71
N TYR A 91 -12.51 20.68 3.63
CA TYR A 91 -13.24 19.45 3.93
C TYR A 91 -13.03 19.04 5.40
N LEU A 92 -11.79 19.07 5.87
CA LEU A 92 -11.38 18.71 7.23
C LEU A 92 -10.16 19.50 7.64
N ALA A 93 -10.27 20.29 8.71
CA ALA A 93 -9.12 21.00 9.27
C ALA A 93 -8.04 20.01 9.73
N PHE A 94 -6.78 20.41 9.62
CA PHE A 94 -5.64 19.63 10.12
C PHE A 94 -5.05 20.35 11.32
N GLU A 95 -5.62 20.11 12.49
CA GLU A 95 -5.32 20.83 13.74
C GLU A 95 -3.82 20.87 14.07
N GLU A 96 -3.11 19.76 13.80
CA GLU A 96 -1.67 19.66 14.05
C GLU A 96 -0.82 20.61 13.18
N LEU A 97 -1.40 21.19 12.12
CA LEU A 97 -0.74 22.14 11.21
C LEU A 97 -1.32 23.57 11.27
N GLU A 98 -2.24 23.86 12.17
CA GLU A 98 -2.85 25.21 12.27
C GLU A 98 -1.84 26.33 12.56
N HIS A 99 -0.67 25.98 13.09
CA HIS A 99 0.44 26.91 13.33
C HIS A 99 1.17 27.36 12.05
N ASP A 100 0.95 26.68 10.91
CA ASP A 100 1.59 26.97 9.61
C ASP A 100 0.54 27.18 8.51
N GLU A 101 0.18 28.42 8.23
CA GLU A 101 -0.84 28.79 7.26
C GLU A 101 -0.65 28.17 5.86
N ARG A 102 0.57 27.74 5.52
CA ARG A 102 0.86 27.10 4.22
C ARG A 102 0.09 25.80 4.02
N TYR A 103 -0.29 25.10 5.10
CA TYR A 103 -1.06 23.84 4.97
C TYR A 103 -2.39 24.03 4.25
N ARG A 104 -2.95 25.25 4.30
CA ARG A 104 -4.20 25.59 3.63
C ARG A 104 -4.12 25.57 2.11
N LEU A 105 -2.92 25.54 1.54
CA LEU A 105 -2.70 25.34 0.10
C LEU A 105 -2.72 23.88 -0.31
N MET A 106 -2.72 22.96 0.64
CA MET A 106 -2.63 21.53 0.37
C MET A 106 -3.93 21.02 -0.24
N THR A 107 -3.81 20.31 -1.36
CA THR A 107 -4.92 19.72 -2.10
C THR A 107 -4.71 18.20 -2.24
N ALA A 108 -5.75 17.48 -2.65
CA ALA A 108 -5.63 16.05 -2.96
C ALA A 108 -4.58 15.80 -4.05
N ARG A 109 -4.47 16.69 -5.04
CA ARG A 109 -3.43 16.62 -6.07
C ARG A 109 -2.03 16.67 -5.47
N HIS A 110 -1.76 17.60 -4.56
CA HIS A 110 -0.46 17.70 -3.90
C HIS A 110 -0.11 16.42 -3.10
N VAL A 111 -1.09 15.78 -2.49
CA VAL A 111 -0.90 14.50 -1.79
C VAL A 111 -0.55 13.38 -2.78
N LEU A 112 -1.33 13.23 -3.84
CA LEU A 112 -1.17 12.16 -4.84
C LEU A 112 0.07 12.32 -5.73
N THR A 113 0.63 13.54 -5.81
CA THR A 113 1.85 13.85 -6.59
C THR A 113 3.06 14.18 -5.71
N PRO A 114 3.20 13.60 -4.52
CA PRO A 114 4.11 13.90 -3.39
C PRO A 114 4.65 15.33 -3.32
N GLN A 115 3.76 16.32 -3.26
CA GLN A 115 4.09 17.76 -3.24
C GLN A 115 3.56 18.50 -2.01
N THR A 116 3.26 17.78 -0.92
CA THR A 116 2.64 18.36 0.27
C THR A 116 3.62 19.17 1.15
N GLY A 117 4.91 18.85 1.11
CA GLY A 117 5.90 19.35 2.07
C GLY A 117 5.92 18.56 3.39
N LEU A 118 4.96 17.66 3.62
CA LEU A 118 4.91 16.82 4.82
C LEU A 118 5.98 15.73 4.81
N PRO A 119 6.49 15.31 5.99
CA PRO A 119 7.44 14.20 6.10
C PRO A 119 6.80 12.85 5.73
N ASN A 120 7.63 11.83 5.52
CA ASN A 120 7.11 10.48 5.36
C ASN A 120 6.39 10.01 6.64
N TRP A 121 7.07 10.13 7.77
CA TRP A 121 6.49 9.90 9.09
C TRP A 121 7.02 10.96 10.06
N ARG A 122 6.14 11.48 10.91
CA ARG A 122 6.52 12.48 11.91
C ARG A 122 7.48 11.89 12.96
N SER A 123 8.36 12.74 13.44
CA SER A 123 9.17 12.51 14.62
C SER A 123 9.12 13.79 15.49
N GLY A 124 8.07 13.94 16.29
CA GLY A 124 7.76 15.18 17.00
C GLY A 124 6.63 15.97 16.34
N ASP A 125 6.67 17.29 16.45
CA ASP A 125 5.68 18.17 15.84
C ASP A 125 5.72 18.07 14.30
N LEU A 126 4.57 18.24 13.68
CA LEU A 126 4.45 18.16 12.25
C LEU A 126 4.80 19.52 11.62
N GLU A 127 5.74 19.50 10.68
CA GLU A 127 6.22 20.70 9.99
C GLU A 127 6.22 20.50 8.47
N LEU A 128 6.03 21.59 7.72
CA LEU A 128 6.16 21.61 6.27
C LEU A 128 7.59 21.98 5.86
N ALA A 129 8.28 21.09 5.18
CA ALA A 129 9.62 21.31 4.65
C ALA A 129 9.64 22.37 3.52
N PHE A 130 8.53 22.49 2.79
CA PHE A 130 8.31 23.48 1.71
C PHE A 130 6.81 23.77 1.57
N THR A 131 6.47 24.85 0.88
CA THR A 131 5.08 25.19 0.53
C THR A 131 4.48 24.12 -0.39
N PRO A 132 3.25 23.61 -0.12
CA PRO A 132 2.59 22.66 -1.02
C PRO A 132 2.62 23.14 -2.46
N GLY A 133 3.06 22.26 -3.39
CA GLY A 133 3.24 22.54 -4.79
C GLY A 133 4.63 23.07 -5.21
N GLU A 134 5.46 23.56 -4.27
CA GLU A 134 6.77 24.15 -4.60
C GLU A 134 7.94 23.14 -4.55
N GLY A 135 7.69 21.89 -4.12
CA GLY A 135 8.74 20.89 -3.98
C GLY A 135 8.19 19.47 -4.15
N HIS A 136 9.07 18.50 -4.03
CA HIS A 136 8.72 17.08 -4.08
C HIS A 136 9.32 16.35 -2.87
N GLY A 137 8.49 15.58 -2.17
CA GLY A 137 8.89 14.79 -1.01
C GLY A 137 7.89 13.68 -0.72
N TYR A 138 8.37 12.43 -0.65
CA TYR A 138 7.52 11.29 -0.33
C TYR A 138 6.94 11.43 1.08
N SER A 139 5.60 11.33 1.21
CA SER A 139 4.90 11.59 2.45
C SER A 139 3.85 10.50 2.77
N GLY A 140 4.01 9.83 3.89
CA GLY A 140 2.97 9.03 4.53
C GLY A 140 1.95 9.91 5.25
N GLU A 141 2.41 10.97 5.93
CA GLU A 141 1.53 11.91 6.65
C GLU A 141 0.52 12.59 5.70
N GLY A 142 0.93 12.94 4.48
CA GLY A 142 0.02 13.49 3.49
C GLY A 142 -1.07 12.49 3.06
N ILE A 143 -0.71 11.23 2.87
CA ILE A 143 -1.67 10.16 2.58
C ILE A 143 -2.63 9.96 3.76
N GLU A 144 -2.14 9.95 5.00
CA GLU A 144 -2.98 9.82 6.20
C GLU A 144 -3.96 11.00 6.35
N TYR A 145 -3.52 12.23 6.02
CA TYR A 145 -4.43 13.37 6.01
C TYR A 145 -5.52 13.23 4.95
N LEU A 146 -5.16 12.89 3.70
CA LEU A 146 -6.15 12.68 2.64
C LEU A 146 -7.11 11.53 2.98
N LYS A 147 -6.63 10.44 3.60
CA LYS A 147 -7.47 9.35 4.09
C LYS A 147 -8.51 9.85 5.09
N ARG A 148 -8.11 10.68 6.08
CA ARG A 148 -9.05 11.29 7.04
C ARG A 148 -10.09 12.16 6.34
N VAL A 149 -9.67 12.96 5.36
CA VAL A 149 -10.60 13.77 4.55
C VAL A 149 -11.61 12.90 3.83
N VAL A 150 -11.16 11.82 3.17
CA VAL A 150 -12.04 10.90 2.44
C VAL A 150 -13.04 10.21 3.37
N VAL A 151 -12.60 9.77 4.55
CA VAL A 151 -13.49 9.19 5.57
C VAL A 151 -14.52 10.22 6.05
N GLU A 152 -14.12 11.46 6.29
CA GLU A 152 -15.02 12.53 6.72
C GLU A 152 -16.11 12.84 5.70
N ILE A 153 -15.73 13.04 4.44
CA ILE A 153 -16.69 13.44 3.39
C ILE A 153 -17.62 12.31 2.96
N THR A 154 -17.19 11.05 3.08
CA THR A 154 -18.02 9.90 2.72
C THR A 154 -18.83 9.35 3.89
N GLY A 155 -18.41 9.63 5.13
CA GLY A 155 -18.98 9.03 6.34
C GLY A 155 -18.75 7.53 6.47
N LYS A 156 -17.82 6.96 5.69
CA LYS A 156 -17.52 5.53 5.64
C LYS A 156 -16.10 5.24 6.13
N PRO A 157 -15.87 4.09 6.79
CA PRO A 157 -14.51 3.65 7.08
C PRO A 157 -13.74 3.37 5.79
N ILE A 158 -12.40 3.54 5.84
CA ILE A 158 -11.55 3.42 4.65
C ILE A 158 -11.65 2.04 3.98
N GLU A 159 -11.82 0.98 4.75
CA GLU A 159 -11.96 -0.38 4.25
C GLU A 159 -13.20 -0.55 3.37
N GLU A 160 -14.31 0.07 3.75
CA GLU A 160 -15.57 0.06 2.99
C GLU A 160 -15.41 0.85 1.68
N ILE A 161 -14.75 2.01 1.74
CA ILE A 161 -14.47 2.82 0.55
C ILE A 161 -13.60 2.04 -0.44
N LEU A 162 -12.53 1.39 0.04
CA LEU A 162 -11.65 0.60 -0.81
C LEU A 162 -12.36 -0.65 -1.37
N LEU A 163 -13.27 -1.25 -0.60
CA LEU A 163 -14.10 -2.35 -1.08
C LEU A 163 -15.02 -1.88 -2.23
N GLU A 164 -15.75 -0.79 -2.02
CA GLU A 164 -16.72 -0.29 -3.00
C GLU A 164 -16.06 0.29 -4.26
N GLU A 165 -15.02 1.10 -4.09
CA GLU A 165 -14.42 1.86 -5.20
C GLU A 165 -13.34 1.09 -5.95
N VAL A 166 -12.74 0.05 -5.32
CA VAL A 166 -11.62 -0.67 -5.93
C VAL A 166 -11.88 -2.17 -6.03
N GLN A 167 -12.05 -2.86 -4.90
CA GLN A 167 -12.08 -4.33 -4.90
C GLN A 167 -13.25 -4.88 -5.71
N THR A 168 -14.47 -4.41 -5.44
CA THR A 168 -15.68 -4.89 -6.12
C THR A 168 -15.67 -4.57 -7.60
N PRO A 169 -15.38 -3.32 -8.06
CA PRO A 169 -15.30 -3.04 -9.48
C PRO A 169 -14.22 -3.81 -10.24
N MET A 170 -13.12 -4.17 -9.55
CA MET A 170 -12.01 -4.92 -10.14
C MET A 170 -12.11 -6.44 -9.95
N GLY A 171 -13.08 -6.93 -9.18
CA GLY A 171 -13.32 -8.36 -8.99
C GLY A 171 -12.28 -9.10 -8.15
N PHE A 172 -11.62 -8.43 -7.18
CA PHE A 172 -10.60 -9.07 -6.34
C PHE A 172 -10.88 -9.04 -4.83
N GLU A 173 -12.15 -8.97 -4.44
CA GLU A 173 -12.58 -8.88 -3.04
C GLU A 173 -12.19 -10.08 -2.17
N GLN A 174 -11.95 -11.23 -2.76
CA GLN A 174 -11.75 -12.46 -1.98
C GLN A 174 -10.30 -12.71 -1.53
N ARG A 175 -9.31 -11.97 -2.05
CA ARG A 175 -7.88 -12.21 -1.80
C ARG A 175 -7.06 -10.97 -1.51
N THR A 176 -7.71 -9.84 -1.36
CA THR A 176 -7.06 -8.57 -1.02
C THR A 176 -7.77 -7.99 0.19
N TYR A 177 -7.01 -7.65 1.21
CA TYR A 177 -7.53 -7.21 2.49
C TYR A 177 -6.88 -5.90 2.89
N PHE A 178 -7.70 -4.94 3.35
CA PHE A 178 -7.25 -3.64 3.81
C PHE A 178 -7.39 -3.48 5.33
N SER A 179 -7.94 -4.49 6.01
CA SER A 179 -8.10 -4.52 7.45
C SER A 179 -7.37 -5.71 8.08
N ASP A 180 -6.96 -5.55 9.34
CA ASP A 180 -6.47 -6.66 10.14
C ASP A 180 -7.66 -7.58 10.48
N ASN A 181 -7.58 -8.80 10.00
CA ASN A 181 -8.56 -9.84 10.27
C ASN A 181 -7.86 -11.02 10.95
N GLU A 182 -8.25 -11.37 12.16
CA GLU A 182 -7.64 -12.46 12.92
C GLU A 182 -7.66 -13.81 12.17
N ALA A 183 -8.71 -14.07 11.39
CA ALA A 183 -8.82 -15.28 10.57
C ALA A 183 -7.77 -15.34 9.45
N LEU A 184 -7.25 -14.19 8.99
CA LEU A 184 -6.25 -14.11 7.95
C LEU A 184 -4.81 -14.13 8.47
N ARG A 185 -4.59 -13.87 9.76
CA ARG A 185 -3.23 -13.80 10.35
C ARG A 185 -2.43 -15.08 10.14
N ALA A 186 -3.11 -16.23 10.12
CA ALA A 186 -2.46 -17.52 9.87
C ALA A 186 -1.93 -17.67 8.42
N THR A 187 -2.47 -16.91 7.48
CA THR A 187 -2.11 -16.95 6.05
C THR A 187 -1.16 -15.83 5.63
N VAL A 188 -0.91 -14.86 6.51
CA VAL A 188 0.00 -13.72 6.24
C VAL A 188 1.45 -14.16 6.37
N ALA A 189 2.26 -13.85 5.36
CA ALA A 189 3.70 -14.07 5.41
C ALA A 189 4.33 -13.18 6.48
N THR A 190 5.25 -13.77 7.25
CA THR A 190 6.01 -13.04 8.27
C THR A 190 7.10 -12.19 7.63
N GLY A 191 7.23 -10.93 8.04
CA GLY A 191 8.36 -10.09 7.65
C GLY A 191 9.67 -10.60 8.23
N HIS A 192 10.73 -10.67 7.41
CA HIS A 192 12.06 -11.14 7.79
C HIS A 192 13.08 -10.04 7.60
N SER A 193 14.10 -10.01 8.47
CA SER A 193 15.29 -9.15 8.32
C SER A 193 16.49 -9.99 7.94
N ILE A 194 17.31 -9.51 7.03
CA ILE A 194 18.58 -10.16 6.63
C ILE A 194 19.53 -10.31 7.84
N GLU A 195 19.53 -9.33 8.74
CA GLU A 195 20.40 -9.34 9.93
C GLU A 195 19.88 -10.29 11.05
N ARG A 196 18.57 -10.59 11.01
CA ARG A 196 17.90 -11.46 12.00
C ARG A 196 16.81 -12.26 11.32
N PRO A 197 17.11 -13.33 10.59
CA PRO A 197 16.15 -14.12 9.82
C PRO A 197 15.02 -14.73 10.67
N ASN A 198 15.21 -14.83 11.99
CA ASN A 198 14.21 -15.35 12.95
C ASN A 198 13.38 -14.25 13.64
N THR A 199 13.53 -12.99 13.27
CA THR A 199 12.77 -11.92 13.90
C THR A 199 11.43 -11.78 13.19
N VAL A 200 10.37 -12.23 13.86
CA VAL A 200 8.99 -11.97 13.43
C VAL A 200 8.72 -10.48 13.55
N ARG A 201 8.55 -9.77 12.44
CA ARG A 201 7.88 -8.48 12.46
C ARG A 201 6.38 -8.73 12.55
N ILE A 202 5.80 -8.43 13.69
CA ILE A 202 4.35 -8.30 13.78
C ILE A 202 3.96 -7.11 12.91
N PRO A 203 3.05 -7.25 11.94
CA PRO A 203 2.53 -6.11 11.20
C PRO A 203 2.10 -5.03 12.21
N ARG A 204 2.58 -3.80 12.05
CA ARG A 204 2.06 -2.70 12.86
C ARG A 204 0.63 -2.50 12.41
N ASN A 205 -0.29 -2.78 13.31
CA ASN A 205 -1.69 -2.40 13.15
C ASN A 205 -1.71 -0.88 12.91
N PRO A 206 -2.16 -0.38 11.76
CA PRO A 206 -2.46 1.03 11.63
C PRO A 206 -3.70 1.27 12.50
N GLY A 207 -3.49 1.88 13.68
CA GLY A 207 -4.58 2.38 14.49
C GLY A 207 -5.36 3.49 13.78
#